data_e52fcf01a2a656f335afd775b28b4a36
#
_entry.id   e52fcf01a2a656f335afd775b28b4a36
#
_cell.length_a   1.000
_cell.length_b   1.000
_cell.length_c   1.000
_cell.angle_alpha   90.00
_cell.angle_beta   90.00
_cell.angle_gamma   90.00
#
_symmetry.space_group_name_H-M   'P 1'
#
loop_
_entity.id
_entity.type
_entity.pdbx_description
1 polymer ?
#
loop_
_entity_poly.entity_id
_entity_poly.type
_entity_poly.pdbx_seq_one_letter_code
_entity_poly.pdbx_strand_id
1 'polypeptide(L)'
;MKHLIILLIPILLVSSPAIGQETGVLFLREVNDKWGWFEDGNKDKDAKYIGEFKDGFFEDRQPNGQGTITYPNGNKYVGEWKDGLPNGQGKITYPNGNKYAGVLKDGEKNGLGTFTFSDGERYVGKFKDGKYHGQGTLTSPDGLKYVGEYKDGEKNGQGTGTWFDGSEYVGEYKNGYEHGQGTLTIPDGGKYVGEWKGGKKNGQGTWTYYNGDKYVGEFKDDELWNGTTYDKNGNIYLKYVNGK
;
A
#
# COMPACT_ATOMS: atom_id res chain seq x y z
N MET A 1 22.39 -10.27 7.12
CA MET A 1 21.00 -10.44 7.58
C MET A 1 20.77 -9.47 8.73
N LYS A 2 20.10 -8.35 8.49
CA LYS A 2 19.66 -7.43 9.54
C LYS A 2 18.15 -7.63 9.69
N HIS A 3 17.75 -8.31 10.76
CA HIS A 3 16.36 -8.47 11.12
C HIS A 3 15.80 -7.10 11.51
N LEU A 4 14.86 -6.59 10.69
CA LEU A 4 14.05 -5.43 11.04
C LEU A 4 13.00 -5.90 12.05
N ILE A 5 13.28 -5.71 13.33
CA ILE A 5 12.31 -5.94 14.40
C ILE A 5 11.28 -4.82 14.31
N ILE A 6 10.09 -5.14 13.78
CA ILE A 6 8.94 -4.24 13.87
C ILE A 6 8.43 -4.33 15.30
N LEU A 7 8.85 -3.38 16.13
CA LEU A 7 8.26 -3.18 17.45
C LEU A 7 6.81 -2.73 17.27
N LEU A 8 5.86 -3.63 17.50
CA LEU A 8 4.47 -3.29 17.78
C LEU A 8 4.44 -2.59 19.13
N ILE A 9 4.50 -1.25 19.13
CA ILE A 9 4.26 -0.47 20.33
C ILE A 9 2.75 -0.54 20.62
N PRO A 10 2.32 -1.11 21.75
CA PRO A 10 0.93 -0.98 22.16
C PRO A 10 0.71 0.48 22.52
N ILE A 11 -0.10 1.19 21.73
CA ILE A 11 -0.51 2.55 22.04
C ILE A 11 -1.47 2.46 23.24
N LEU A 12 -0.92 2.57 24.44
CA LEU A 12 -1.68 2.89 25.63
C LEU A 12 -1.90 4.41 25.62
N LEU A 13 -3.00 4.84 25.01
CA LEU A 13 -3.40 6.24 25.02
C LEU A 13 -4.10 6.55 26.36
N VAL A 14 -3.31 6.94 27.34
CA VAL A 14 -3.80 7.71 28.50
C VAL A 14 -2.99 9.01 28.49
N SER A 15 -3.45 9.99 27.70
CA SER A 15 -3.03 11.38 27.90
C SER A 15 -4.09 12.08 28.74
N SER A 16 -3.65 12.68 29.85
CA SER A 16 -4.49 13.65 30.56
C SER A 16 -4.82 14.81 29.61
N PRO A 17 -6.08 15.32 29.59
CA PRO A 17 -6.41 16.44 28.74
C PRO A 17 -5.51 17.63 29.06
N ALA A 18 -5.02 18.31 28.03
CA ALA A 18 -4.33 19.57 28.17
C ALA A 18 -5.32 20.62 28.77
N ILE A 19 -4.81 21.51 29.59
CA ILE A 19 -5.62 22.58 30.19
C ILE A 19 -6.30 23.35 29.05
N GLY A 20 -7.65 23.40 29.05
CA GLY A 20 -8.46 24.09 28.03
C GLY A 20 -9.10 23.18 26.97
N GLN A 21 -9.04 21.85 27.11
CA GLN A 21 -9.80 20.92 26.26
C GLN A 21 -11.02 20.37 27.01
N GLU A 22 -12.19 20.55 26.41
CA GLU A 22 -13.43 19.92 26.88
C GLU A 22 -13.64 18.57 26.17
N THR A 23 -14.37 17.66 26.81
CA THR A 23 -14.80 16.39 26.20
C THR A 23 -16.32 16.37 26.10
N GLY A 24 -16.82 15.87 24.98
CA GLY A 24 -18.27 15.80 24.78
C GLY A 24 -18.68 15.09 23.51
N VAL A 25 -19.89 15.36 23.09
CA VAL A 25 -20.52 14.79 21.90
C VAL A 25 -20.82 15.94 20.91
N LEU A 26 -20.37 15.77 19.67
CA LEU A 26 -20.70 16.64 18.56
C LEU A 26 -21.26 15.83 17.39
N PHE A 27 -22.06 16.47 16.56
CA PHE A 27 -22.62 15.87 15.35
C PHE A 27 -22.16 16.68 14.13
N LEU A 28 -21.59 16.00 13.14
CA LEU A 28 -21.23 16.59 11.86
C LEU A 28 -22.42 16.47 10.91
N ARG A 29 -22.94 17.60 10.46
CA ARG A 29 -24.02 17.64 9.47
C ARG A 29 -23.91 18.85 8.55
N GLU A 30 -24.62 18.79 7.44
CA GLU A 30 -24.76 19.87 6.49
C GLU A 30 -26.01 20.72 6.81
N VAL A 31 -25.80 22.02 6.93
CA VAL A 31 -26.89 23.00 7.11
C VAL A 31 -26.65 24.17 6.14
N ASN A 32 -27.63 24.45 5.27
CA ASN A 32 -27.55 25.51 4.25
C ASN A 32 -26.27 25.41 3.39
N ASP A 33 -26.01 24.22 2.82
CA ASP A 33 -24.83 23.89 1.98
C ASP A 33 -23.46 24.07 2.69
N LYS A 34 -23.46 24.06 4.02
CA LYS A 34 -22.24 24.13 4.83
C LYS A 34 -22.17 23.00 5.85
N TRP A 35 -21.04 22.32 5.89
CA TRP A 35 -20.74 21.34 6.92
C TRP A 35 -20.31 22.02 8.23
N GLY A 36 -20.86 21.56 9.33
CA GLY A 36 -20.55 22.09 10.66
C GLY A 36 -20.69 21.05 11.77
N TRP A 37 -20.11 21.36 12.92
CA TRP A 37 -20.20 20.58 14.13
C TRP A 37 -21.25 21.15 15.06
N PHE A 38 -22.16 20.31 15.57
CA PHE A 38 -23.31 20.73 16.39
C PHE A 38 -23.42 19.84 17.63
N GLU A 39 -23.92 20.39 18.75
CA GLU A 39 -24.15 19.64 19.99
C GLU A 39 -25.40 18.78 19.91
N ASP A 40 -26.36 19.11 19.06
CA ASP A 40 -27.56 18.35 18.77
C ASP A 40 -27.50 17.69 17.40
N GLY A 41 -28.02 16.49 17.27
CA GLY A 41 -28.04 15.78 15.98
C GLY A 41 -28.81 14.48 16.04
N ASN A 42 -29.06 13.93 14.87
CA ASN A 42 -29.72 12.65 14.67
C ASN A 42 -28.69 11.58 14.36
N LYS A 43 -28.45 10.64 15.29
CA LYS A 43 -27.45 9.54 15.15
C LYS A 43 -27.62 8.65 13.92
N ASP A 44 -28.80 8.66 13.31
CA ASP A 44 -29.12 7.83 12.15
C ASP A 44 -28.85 8.56 10.82
N LYS A 45 -28.69 9.92 10.89
CA LYS A 45 -28.47 10.79 9.72
C LYS A 45 -27.16 11.55 9.78
N ASP A 46 -26.71 11.91 10.99
CA ASP A 46 -25.53 12.75 11.24
C ASP A 46 -24.37 11.88 11.75
N ALA A 47 -23.14 12.22 11.39
CA ALA A 47 -21.98 11.54 11.95
C ALA A 47 -21.78 11.99 13.40
N LYS A 48 -21.67 11.02 14.32
CA LYS A 48 -21.54 11.25 15.75
C LYS A 48 -20.06 11.22 16.17
N TYR A 49 -19.58 12.33 16.72
CA TYR A 49 -18.28 12.44 17.36
C TYR A 49 -18.41 12.36 18.89
N ILE A 50 -17.44 11.70 19.52
CA ILE A 50 -17.25 11.65 20.98
C ILE A 50 -15.76 11.85 21.24
N GLY A 51 -15.39 12.89 21.96
CA GLY A 51 -13.98 13.16 22.24
C GLY A 51 -13.71 14.58 22.71
N GLU A 52 -12.47 14.98 22.58
CA GLU A 52 -11.96 16.28 22.95
C GLU A 52 -12.22 17.33 21.86
N PHE A 53 -12.55 18.54 22.23
CA PHE A 53 -12.72 19.66 21.30
C PHE A 53 -12.14 20.96 21.88
N LYS A 54 -11.87 21.94 21.02
CA LYS A 54 -11.48 23.30 21.45
C LYS A 54 -12.63 23.98 22.13
N ASP A 55 -12.32 24.68 23.23
CA ASP A 55 -13.22 25.68 23.80
C ASP A 55 -13.49 26.80 22.78
N GLY A 56 -14.74 27.20 22.65
CA GLY A 56 -15.19 28.28 21.76
C GLY A 56 -16.65 28.59 21.98
N PHE A 57 -17.13 29.69 21.40
CA PHE A 57 -18.56 29.94 21.27
C PHE A 57 -19.19 28.82 20.44
N PHE A 58 -20.48 28.54 20.60
CA PHE A 58 -21.20 27.38 20.05
C PHE A 58 -20.95 27.07 18.55
N GLU A 59 -20.61 28.09 17.75
CA GLU A 59 -20.34 27.94 16.32
C GLU A 59 -18.87 27.57 15.99
N ASP A 60 -17.97 27.65 16.98
CA ASP A 60 -16.52 27.44 16.79
C ASP A 60 -16.01 26.14 17.41
N ARG A 61 -16.88 25.34 18.04
CA ARG A 61 -16.49 24.06 18.63
C ARG A 61 -16.16 23.04 17.53
N GLN A 62 -14.92 22.59 17.55
CA GLN A 62 -14.41 21.62 16.59
C GLN A 62 -13.60 20.52 17.29
N PRO A 63 -13.70 19.26 16.84
CA PRO A 63 -12.84 18.19 17.33
C PRO A 63 -11.37 18.59 17.35
N ASN A 64 -10.72 18.41 18.50
CA ASN A 64 -9.30 18.73 18.70
C ASN A 64 -8.75 17.89 19.85
N GLY A 65 -7.72 17.08 19.62
CA GLY A 65 -7.22 16.13 20.59
C GLY A 65 -7.66 14.71 20.26
N GLN A 66 -8.06 13.91 21.25
CA GLN A 66 -8.46 12.52 21.03
C GLN A 66 -9.97 12.37 20.84
N GLY A 67 -10.37 11.58 19.85
CA GLY A 67 -11.79 11.37 19.61
C GLY A 67 -12.15 10.22 18.70
N THR A 68 -13.44 9.93 18.73
CA THR A 68 -14.06 8.90 17.89
C THR A 68 -15.21 9.52 17.10
N ILE A 69 -15.22 9.32 15.78
CA ILE A 69 -16.40 9.59 14.95
C ILE A 69 -16.96 8.29 14.39
N THR A 70 -18.29 8.19 14.38
CA THR A 70 -19.02 7.13 13.70
C THR A 70 -19.97 7.77 12.71
N TYR A 71 -19.84 7.37 11.44
CA TYR A 71 -20.67 7.85 10.33
C TYR A 71 -21.91 6.96 10.16
N PRO A 72 -23.02 7.48 9.64
CA PRO A 72 -24.25 6.69 9.39
C PRO A 72 -24.01 5.50 8.44
N ASN A 73 -23.05 5.60 7.53
CA ASN A 73 -22.66 4.50 6.63
C ASN A 73 -21.83 3.41 7.33
N GLY A 74 -21.58 3.51 8.64
CA GLY A 74 -20.83 2.55 9.44
C GLY A 74 -19.31 2.75 9.45
N ASN A 75 -18.77 3.73 8.72
CA ASN A 75 -17.36 4.09 8.87
C ASN A 75 -17.11 4.62 10.29
N LYS A 76 -15.97 4.22 10.86
CA LYS A 76 -15.55 4.71 12.18
C LYS A 76 -14.09 5.12 12.15
N TYR A 77 -13.79 6.30 12.72
CA TYR A 77 -12.42 6.71 13.00
C TYR A 77 -12.22 6.90 14.50
N VAL A 78 -11.06 6.49 14.99
CA VAL A 78 -10.60 6.70 16.37
C VAL A 78 -9.17 7.20 16.30
N GLY A 79 -8.88 8.36 16.88
CA GLY A 79 -7.54 8.91 16.88
C GLY A 79 -7.48 10.40 17.16
N GLU A 80 -6.39 10.98 16.70
CA GLU A 80 -6.05 12.37 16.88
C GLU A 80 -6.83 13.29 15.92
N TRP A 81 -7.24 14.44 16.43
CA TRP A 81 -7.99 15.45 15.72
C TRP A 81 -7.32 16.81 15.83
N LYS A 82 -7.42 17.58 14.77
CA LYS A 82 -6.99 18.96 14.73
C LYS A 82 -7.94 19.78 13.87
N ASP A 83 -8.44 20.88 14.43
CA ASP A 83 -9.30 21.84 13.74
C ASP A 83 -10.46 21.15 12.96
N GLY A 84 -11.16 20.20 13.63
CA GLY A 84 -12.31 19.48 13.11
C GLY A 84 -12.01 18.31 12.17
N LEU A 85 -10.74 18.04 11.88
CA LEU A 85 -10.31 16.97 10.96
C LEU A 85 -9.44 15.91 11.65
N PRO A 86 -9.56 14.63 11.25
CA PRO A 86 -8.59 13.60 11.61
C PRO A 86 -7.16 14.02 11.24
N ASN A 87 -6.27 14.08 12.22
CA ASN A 87 -4.90 14.59 12.01
C ASN A 87 -3.97 14.01 13.07
N GLY A 88 -2.95 13.27 12.67
CA GLY A 88 -2.07 12.52 13.57
C GLY A 88 -2.34 11.02 13.52
N GLN A 89 -2.09 10.31 14.61
CA GLN A 89 -2.26 8.84 14.68
C GLN A 89 -3.73 8.46 14.83
N GLY A 90 -4.16 7.46 14.07
CA GLY A 90 -5.53 6.98 14.18
C GLY A 90 -5.82 5.65 13.51
N LYS A 91 -7.05 5.18 13.72
CA LYS A 91 -7.57 3.95 13.14
C LYS A 91 -8.89 4.21 12.44
N ILE A 92 -9.02 3.73 11.21
CA ILE A 92 -10.29 3.73 10.46
C ILE A 92 -10.76 2.29 10.36
N THR A 93 -12.05 2.06 10.61
CA THR A 93 -12.73 0.80 10.34
C THR A 93 -13.84 1.07 9.33
N TYR A 94 -13.85 0.28 8.26
CA TYR A 94 -14.85 0.37 7.20
C TYR A 94 -15.90 -0.73 7.36
N PRO A 95 -17.17 -0.53 6.94
CA PRO A 95 -18.24 -1.52 7.06
C PRO A 95 -17.96 -2.83 6.33
N ASN A 96 -17.18 -2.78 5.25
CA ASN A 96 -16.76 -3.97 4.50
C ASN A 96 -15.66 -4.79 5.19
N GLY A 97 -15.26 -4.44 6.42
CA GLY A 97 -14.24 -5.13 7.19
C GLY A 97 -12.81 -4.63 7.00
N ASN A 98 -12.57 -3.75 6.01
CA ASN A 98 -11.25 -3.14 5.82
C ASN A 98 -10.88 -2.28 7.04
N LYS A 99 -9.56 -2.14 7.28
CA LYS A 99 -9.04 -1.34 8.40
C LYS A 99 -7.81 -0.56 7.97
N TYR A 100 -7.66 0.63 8.50
CA TYR A 100 -6.44 1.40 8.43
C TYR A 100 -5.94 1.72 9.85
N ALA A 101 -4.65 1.70 10.04
CA ALA A 101 -4.00 2.20 11.25
C ALA A 101 -2.71 2.92 10.86
N GLY A 102 -2.58 4.19 11.21
CA GLY A 102 -1.42 5.01 10.86
C GLY A 102 -1.69 6.51 10.96
N VAL A 103 -0.84 7.27 10.31
CA VAL A 103 -0.93 8.73 10.31
C VAL A 103 -2.01 9.20 9.34
N LEU A 104 -2.82 10.15 9.79
CA LEU A 104 -3.70 10.96 8.94
C LEU A 104 -3.21 12.40 8.92
N LYS A 105 -3.51 13.09 7.85
CA LYS A 105 -3.34 14.53 7.69
C LYS A 105 -4.57 15.08 6.98
N ASP A 106 -5.21 16.06 7.61
CA ASP A 106 -6.39 16.75 7.06
C ASP A 106 -7.48 15.76 6.58
N GLY A 107 -7.70 14.66 7.35
CA GLY A 107 -8.67 13.63 7.08
C GLY A 107 -8.19 12.50 6.15
N GLU A 108 -7.04 12.65 5.50
CA GLU A 108 -6.53 11.67 4.54
C GLU A 108 -5.39 10.82 5.11
N LYS A 109 -5.28 9.56 4.65
CA LYS A 109 -4.14 8.70 4.99
C LYS A 109 -2.85 9.34 4.47
N ASN A 110 -1.88 9.57 5.37
CA ASN A 110 -0.62 10.23 5.05
C ASN A 110 0.50 9.68 5.95
N GLY A 111 1.77 9.69 5.50
CA GLY A 111 2.88 9.15 6.29
C GLY A 111 2.84 7.63 6.41
N LEU A 112 3.34 7.07 7.50
CA LEU A 112 3.40 5.63 7.72
C LEU A 112 2.05 5.07 8.20
N GLY A 113 1.67 3.92 7.65
CA GLY A 113 0.44 3.24 8.05
C GLY A 113 0.36 1.80 7.58
N THR A 114 -0.67 1.14 8.08
CA THR A 114 -1.07 -0.21 7.69
C THR A 114 -2.51 -0.17 7.19
N PHE A 115 -2.75 -0.68 6.00
CA PHE A 115 -4.08 -0.98 5.50
C PHE A 115 -4.26 -2.50 5.44
N THR A 116 -5.33 -2.98 6.04
CA THR A 116 -5.70 -4.41 6.04
C THR A 116 -7.05 -4.54 5.36
N PHE A 117 -7.09 -5.33 4.29
CA PHE A 117 -8.31 -5.68 3.59
C PHE A 117 -9.09 -6.77 4.35
N SER A 118 -10.36 -6.90 4.06
CA SER A 118 -11.24 -7.88 4.72
C SER A 118 -10.89 -9.33 4.37
N ASP A 119 -10.27 -9.57 3.21
CA ASP A 119 -9.76 -10.87 2.75
C ASP A 119 -8.41 -11.25 3.36
N GLY A 120 -7.81 -10.35 4.16
CA GLY A 120 -6.53 -10.55 4.84
C GLY A 120 -5.33 -9.99 4.08
N GLU A 121 -5.49 -9.46 2.86
CA GLU A 121 -4.41 -8.72 2.21
C GLU A 121 -4.01 -7.53 3.07
N ARG A 122 -2.71 -7.21 3.09
CA ARG A 122 -2.18 -6.17 3.98
C ARG A 122 -1.08 -5.36 3.31
N TYR A 123 -1.25 -4.05 3.30
CA TYR A 123 -0.21 -3.09 2.96
C TYR A 123 0.38 -2.45 4.21
N VAL A 124 1.70 -2.36 4.27
CA VAL A 124 2.47 -1.63 5.30
C VAL A 124 3.46 -0.73 4.59
N GLY A 125 3.33 0.57 4.76
CA GLY A 125 4.21 1.50 4.07
C GLY A 125 3.79 2.95 4.21
N LYS A 126 4.32 3.78 3.32
CA LYS A 126 3.97 5.19 3.27
C LYS A 126 2.68 5.40 2.48
N PHE A 127 1.92 6.38 2.92
CA PHE A 127 0.75 6.93 2.24
C PHE A 127 0.98 8.39 1.91
N LYS A 128 0.40 8.85 0.84
CA LYS A 128 0.30 10.25 0.47
C LYS A 128 -1.07 10.47 -0.18
N ASP A 129 -1.83 11.44 0.34
CA ASP A 129 -3.15 11.82 -0.17
C ASP A 129 -4.04 10.58 -0.41
N GLY A 130 -4.12 9.72 0.63
CA GLY A 130 -4.91 8.49 0.66
C GLY A 130 -4.32 7.29 -0.11
N LYS A 131 -3.29 7.46 -0.94
CA LYS A 131 -2.70 6.44 -1.84
C LYS A 131 -1.40 5.87 -1.30
N TYR A 132 -1.06 4.63 -1.69
CA TYR A 132 0.27 4.06 -1.44
C TYR A 132 1.34 4.91 -2.13
N HIS A 133 2.43 5.18 -1.42
CA HIS A 133 3.50 6.04 -1.91
C HIS A 133 4.84 5.69 -1.25
N GLY A 134 5.98 5.93 -1.95
CA GLY A 134 7.30 5.60 -1.43
C GLY A 134 7.46 4.12 -1.10
N GLN A 135 8.24 3.77 -0.09
CA GLN A 135 8.50 2.38 0.28
C GLN A 135 7.29 1.73 0.96
N GLY A 136 6.98 0.49 0.55
CA GLY A 136 5.90 -0.29 1.13
C GLY A 136 6.04 -1.79 0.90
N THR A 137 5.29 -2.54 1.69
CA THR A 137 5.15 -4.00 1.57
C THR A 137 3.68 -4.35 1.46
N LEU A 138 3.31 -5.06 0.41
CA LEU A 138 2.00 -5.68 0.23
C LEU A 138 2.15 -7.19 0.42
N THR A 139 1.26 -7.81 1.17
CA THR A 139 1.22 -9.25 1.40
C THR A 139 -0.20 -9.75 1.28
N SER A 140 -0.40 -10.86 0.59
CA SER A 140 -1.67 -11.57 0.52
C SER A 140 -1.61 -12.91 1.26
N PRO A 141 -2.73 -13.43 1.79
CA PRO A 141 -2.79 -14.70 2.49
C PRO A 141 -2.37 -15.91 1.64
N ASP A 142 -2.51 -15.82 0.32
CA ASP A 142 -2.11 -16.84 -0.65
C ASP A 142 -0.59 -16.89 -0.91
N GLY A 143 0.18 -16.00 -0.25
CA GLY A 143 1.65 -15.98 -0.36
C GLY A 143 2.20 -14.95 -1.34
N LEU A 144 1.35 -14.22 -2.07
CA LEU A 144 1.82 -13.11 -2.90
C LEU A 144 2.40 -12.00 -1.99
N LYS A 145 3.59 -11.53 -2.35
CA LYS A 145 4.27 -10.44 -1.63
C LYS A 145 4.93 -9.49 -2.61
N TYR A 146 4.84 -8.21 -2.33
CA TYR A 146 5.65 -7.18 -2.98
C TYR A 146 6.33 -6.32 -1.93
N VAL A 147 7.60 -6.04 -2.11
CA VAL A 147 8.39 -5.10 -1.30
C VAL A 147 9.08 -4.14 -2.25
N GLY A 148 8.77 -2.86 -2.18
CA GLY A 148 9.37 -1.90 -3.10
C GLY A 148 8.73 -0.52 -3.06
N GLU A 149 8.97 0.21 -4.12
CA GLU A 149 8.48 1.57 -4.28
C GLU A 149 7.06 1.61 -4.84
N TYR A 150 6.29 2.57 -4.36
CA TYR A 150 4.96 2.92 -4.84
C TYR A 150 4.88 4.39 -5.24
N LYS A 151 4.14 4.68 -6.27
CA LYS A 151 3.79 6.03 -6.70
C LYS A 151 2.32 6.09 -7.06
N ASP A 152 1.58 7.00 -6.40
CA ASP A 152 0.16 7.27 -6.66
C ASP A 152 -0.75 6.02 -6.61
N GLY A 153 -0.38 5.04 -5.73
CA GLY A 153 -1.11 3.81 -5.52
C GLY A 153 -0.56 2.59 -6.26
N GLU A 154 0.34 2.77 -7.23
CA GLU A 154 0.87 1.71 -8.09
C GLU A 154 2.32 1.36 -7.77
N LYS A 155 2.72 0.09 -7.99
CA LYS A 155 4.12 -0.33 -7.94
C LYS A 155 4.93 0.47 -8.96
N ASN A 156 6.06 1.07 -8.51
CA ASN A 156 6.87 1.94 -9.36
C ASN A 156 8.31 1.98 -8.80
N GLY A 157 9.32 2.12 -9.65
CA GLY A 157 10.72 2.09 -9.21
C GLY A 157 11.23 0.69 -8.91
N GLN A 158 12.12 0.52 -7.96
CA GLN A 158 12.73 -0.77 -7.61
C GLN A 158 11.84 -1.57 -6.66
N GLY A 159 11.74 -2.89 -6.92
CA GLY A 159 10.96 -3.77 -6.06
C GLY A 159 11.27 -5.25 -6.23
N THR A 160 10.79 -6.01 -5.26
CA THR A 160 10.80 -7.48 -5.26
C THR A 160 9.37 -7.98 -5.18
N GLY A 161 8.94 -8.74 -6.17
CA GLY A 161 7.67 -9.48 -6.18
C GLY A 161 7.92 -10.95 -5.95
N THR A 162 7.15 -11.59 -5.06
CA THR A 162 7.16 -13.04 -4.85
C THR A 162 5.74 -13.55 -5.09
N TRP A 163 5.58 -14.60 -5.88
CA TRP A 163 4.30 -15.20 -6.18
C TRP A 163 4.05 -16.45 -5.31
N PHE A 164 2.81 -16.93 -5.32
CA PHE A 164 2.36 -18.10 -4.55
C PHE A 164 3.12 -19.39 -4.88
N ASP A 165 3.64 -19.52 -6.10
CA ASP A 165 4.47 -20.65 -6.54
C ASP A 165 5.93 -20.56 -6.08
N GLY A 166 6.31 -19.47 -5.39
CA GLY A 166 7.66 -19.18 -4.94
C GLY A 166 8.56 -18.53 -5.99
N SER A 167 8.03 -18.22 -7.17
CA SER A 167 8.75 -17.41 -8.16
C SER A 167 9.01 -16.01 -7.60
N GLU A 168 10.18 -15.44 -7.94
CA GLU A 168 10.59 -14.13 -7.48
C GLU A 168 11.07 -13.25 -8.64
N TYR A 169 10.58 -12.03 -8.70
CA TYR A 169 11.11 -10.99 -9.57
C TYR A 169 11.79 -9.90 -8.74
N VAL A 170 12.97 -9.51 -9.15
CA VAL A 170 13.72 -8.37 -8.59
C VAL A 170 14.08 -7.44 -9.72
N GLY A 171 13.59 -6.22 -9.69
CA GLY A 171 13.85 -5.26 -10.78
C GLY A 171 12.99 -4.01 -10.72
N GLU A 172 12.91 -3.36 -11.87
CA GLU A 172 12.13 -2.14 -12.05
C GLU A 172 10.65 -2.44 -12.26
N TYR A 173 9.79 -1.60 -11.70
CA TYR A 173 8.35 -1.58 -11.89
C TYR A 173 7.91 -0.23 -12.45
N LYS A 174 6.89 -0.23 -13.28
CA LYS A 174 6.26 0.98 -13.82
C LYS A 174 4.77 0.76 -14.00
N ASN A 175 3.95 1.63 -13.39
CA ASN A 175 2.49 1.57 -13.46
C ASN A 175 1.94 0.18 -13.10
N GLY A 176 2.48 -0.42 -12.03
CA GLY A 176 2.06 -1.72 -11.50
C GLY A 176 2.75 -2.95 -12.10
N TYR A 177 3.45 -2.83 -13.24
CA TYR A 177 4.02 -3.94 -14.02
C TYR A 177 5.55 -3.94 -13.98
N GLU A 178 6.14 -5.14 -14.15
CA GLU A 178 7.58 -5.32 -14.38
C GLU A 178 8.01 -4.51 -15.62
N HIS A 179 9.13 -3.79 -15.50
CA HIS A 179 9.62 -2.87 -16.53
C HIS A 179 11.14 -2.75 -16.44
N GLY A 180 11.79 -2.18 -17.48
CA GLY A 180 13.23 -1.91 -17.44
C GLY A 180 14.06 -3.17 -17.24
N GLN A 181 15.06 -3.13 -16.38
CA GLN A 181 15.92 -4.28 -16.09
C GLN A 181 15.38 -5.08 -14.89
N GLY A 182 15.38 -6.40 -15.03
CA GLY A 182 14.92 -7.27 -13.93
C GLY A 182 15.39 -8.72 -14.06
N THR A 183 15.30 -9.40 -12.92
CA THR A 183 15.60 -10.81 -12.77
C THR A 183 14.36 -11.54 -12.27
N LEU A 184 13.91 -12.56 -13.02
CA LEU A 184 12.92 -13.54 -12.59
C LEU A 184 13.63 -14.83 -12.24
N THR A 185 13.37 -15.38 -11.08
CA THR A 185 13.83 -16.72 -10.65
C THR A 185 12.60 -17.57 -10.37
N ILE A 186 12.56 -18.79 -10.90
CA ILE A 186 11.50 -19.76 -10.63
C ILE A 186 12.05 -20.93 -9.80
N PRO A 187 11.24 -21.56 -8.92
CA PRO A 187 11.72 -22.54 -7.94
C PRO A 187 12.40 -23.77 -8.52
N ASP A 188 12.06 -24.14 -9.74
CA ASP A 188 12.69 -25.28 -10.47
C ASP A 188 14.12 -24.99 -10.95
N GLY A 189 14.63 -23.76 -10.71
CA GLY A 189 15.97 -23.32 -11.10
C GLY A 189 16.02 -22.53 -12.41
N GLY A 190 14.89 -22.28 -13.05
CA GLY A 190 14.81 -21.39 -14.21
C GLY A 190 15.08 -19.95 -13.80
N LYS A 191 15.81 -19.20 -14.66
CA LYS A 191 16.14 -17.79 -14.37
C LYS A 191 16.16 -16.95 -15.64
N TYR A 192 15.49 -15.82 -15.61
CA TYR A 192 15.61 -14.78 -16.62
C TYR A 192 16.33 -13.56 -16.05
N VAL A 193 17.25 -13.00 -16.82
CA VAL A 193 17.88 -11.71 -16.54
C VAL A 193 17.83 -10.89 -17.80
N GLY A 194 17.20 -9.74 -17.80
CA GLY A 194 17.06 -8.92 -18.99
C GLY A 194 16.03 -7.83 -18.91
N GLU A 195 15.61 -7.37 -20.08
CA GLU A 195 14.67 -6.27 -20.25
C GLU A 195 13.22 -6.72 -20.14
N TRP A 196 12.40 -5.85 -19.55
CA TRP A 196 10.97 -6.05 -19.31
C TRP A 196 10.16 -4.85 -19.82
N LYS A 197 8.98 -5.13 -20.30
CA LYS A 197 8.04 -4.09 -20.75
C LYS A 197 6.60 -4.52 -20.47
N GLY A 198 5.93 -3.82 -19.53
CA GLY A 198 4.53 -4.07 -19.21
C GLY A 198 4.25 -5.49 -18.73
N GLY A 199 5.11 -6.05 -17.85
CA GLY A 199 4.98 -7.38 -17.27
C GLY A 199 5.49 -8.51 -18.15
N LYS A 200 6.09 -8.20 -19.31
CA LYS A 200 6.60 -9.22 -20.27
C LYS A 200 8.09 -9.06 -20.51
N LYS A 201 8.78 -10.18 -20.71
CA LYS A 201 10.16 -10.19 -21.22
C LYS A 201 10.17 -9.56 -22.62
N ASN A 202 11.00 -8.53 -22.80
CA ASN A 202 11.01 -7.77 -24.05
C ASN A 202 12.37 -7.04 -24.19
N GLY A 203 13.05 -7.19 -25.31
CA GLY A 203 14.41 -6.68 -25.52
C GLY A 203 15.48 -7.71 -25.20
N GLN A 204 16.68 -7.30 -24.84
CA GLN A 204 17.80 -8.21 -24.62
C GLN A 204 17.70 -8.92 -23.26
N GLY A 205 18.02 -10.24 -23.27
CA GLY A 205 18.01 -11.01 -22.05
C GLY A 205 18.68 -12.37 -22.16
N THR A 206 18.83 -13.00 -21.00
CA THR A 206 19.32 -14.36 -20.88
C THR A 206 18.29 -15.17 -20.07
N TRP A 207 17.82 -16.27 -20.68
CA TRP A 207 17.07 -17.30 -19.97
C TRP A 207 18.00 -18.46 -19.67
N THR A 208 18.11 -18.83 -18.41
CA THR A 208 18.82 -20.05 -17.98
C THR A 208 17.78 -21.09 -17.59
N TYR A 209 17.85 -22.25 -18.21
CA TYR A 209 16.97 -23.39 -17.92
C TYR A 209 17.47 -24.17 -16.69
N TYR A 210 16.61 -24.96 -16.08
CA TYR A 210 16.93 -25.78 -14.89
C TYR A 210 18.09 -26.76 -15.11
N ASN A 211 18.32 -27.20 -16.35
CA ASN A 211 19.41 -28.12 -16.73
C ASN A 211 20.75 -27.40 -16.98
N GLY A 212 20.77 -26.06 -16.87
CA GLY A 212 21.94 -25.22 -17.08
C GLY A 212 22.15 -24.71 -18.51
N ASP A 213 21.30 -25.14 -19.46
CA ASP A 213 21.28 -24.57 -20.81
C ASP A 213 20.86 -23.09 -20.76
N LYS A 214 21.22 -22.34 -21.82
CA LYS A 214 20.92 -20.91 -21.85
C LYS A 214 20.44 -20.47 -23.24
N TYR A 215 19.45 -19.60 -23.24
CA TYR A 215 19.19 -18.75 -24.40
C TYR A 215 19.73 -17.35 -24.10
N VAL A 216 20.43 -16.78 -25.06
CA VAL A 216 20.94 -15.39 -25.01
C VAL A 216 20.49 -14.68 -26.26
N GLY A 217 19.77 -13.59 -26.10
CA GLY A 217 19.28 -12.83 -27.25
C GLY A 217 18.08 -11.95 -26.92
N GLU A 218 17.36 -11.62 -27.98
CA GLU A 218 16.18 -10.76 -27.95
C GLU A 218 14.93 -11.56 -27.56
N PHE A 219 14.11 -11.00 -26.70
CA PHE A 219 12.76 -11.45 -26.36
C PHE A 219 11.73 -10.48 -26.93
N LYS A 220 10.59 -10.98 -27.33
CA LYS A 220 9.45 -10.18 -27.76
C LYS A 220 8.17 -10.77 -27.17
N ASP A 221 7.52 -10.03 -26.28
CA ASP A 221 6.28 -10.42 -25.61
C ASP A 221 6.36 -11.83 -24.98
N ASP A 222 7.44 -12.10 -24.21
CA ASP A 222 7.82 -13.37 -23.57
C ASP A 222 8.41 -14.46 -24.48
N GLU A 223 8.34 -14.31 -25.79
CA GLU A 223 8.85 -15.29 -26.75
C GLU A 223 10.33 -15.03 -27.10
N LEU A 224 11.07 -16.12 -27.38
CA LEU A 224 12.43 -16.07 -27.92
C LEU A 224 12.37 -15.52 -29.35
N TRP A 225 13.08 -14.43 -29.64
CA TRP A 225 12.93 -13.75 -30.93
C TRP A 225 14.17 -13.87 -31.83
N ASN A 226 15.27 -13.24 -31.47
CA ASN A 226 16.55 -13.31 -32.18
C ASN A 226 17.65 -13.66 -31.17
N GLY A 227 18.24 -14.84 -31.29
CA GLY A 227 19.25 -15.24 -30.32
C GLY A 227 19.79 -16.64 -30.52
N THR A 228 20.53 -17.11 -29.55
CA THR A 228 21.24 -18.40 -29.62
C THR A 228 21.04 -19.16 -28.33
N THR A 229 20.74 -20.45 -28.46
CA THR A 229 20.70 -21.38 -27.33
C THR A 229 22.01 -22.15 -27.25
N TYR A 230 22.51 -22.22 -26.03
CA TYR A 230 23.74 -22.94 -25.67
C TYR A 230 23.41 -24.07 -24.70
N ASP A 231 24.09 -25.18 -24.81
CA ASP A 231 24.09 -26.20 -23.76
C ASP A 231 24.83 -25.70 -22.50
N LYS A 232 24.75 -26.44 -21.41
CA LYS A 232 25.44 -26.13 -20.15
C LYS A 232 26.97 -26.04 -20.28
N ASN A 233 27.57 -26.61 -21.35
CA ASN A 233 29.01 -26.57 -21.64
C ASN A 233 29.38 -25.38 -22.55
N GLY A 234 28.40 -24.64 -23.05
CA GLY A 234 28.59 -23.48 -23.92
C GLY A 234 28.57 -23.81 -25.42
N ASN A 235 28.23 -25.02 -25.81
CA ASN A 235 28.11 -25.36 -27.24
C ASN A 235 26.78 -24.86 -27.80
N ILE A 236 26.80 -24.26 -28.98
CA ILE A 236 25.61 -23.81 -29.69
C ILE A 236 24.86 -25.04 -30.23
N TYR A 237 23.56 -25.10 -29.99
CA TYR A 237 22.73 -26.12 -30.61
C TYR A 237 21.51 -25.59 -31.37
N LEU A 238 21.08 -24.31 -31.13
CA LEU A 238 19.98 -23.70 -31.86
C LEU A 238 20.15 -22.20 -31.99
N LYS A 239 19.75 -21.65 -33.14
CA LYS A 239 19.64 -20.19 -33.33
C LYS A 239 18.21 -19.82 -33.71
N TYR A 240 17.74 -18.71 -33.16
CA TYR A 240 16.42 -18.16 -33.45
C TYR A 240 16.60 -16.92 -34.34
N VAL A 241 15.75 -16.82 -35.37
CA VAL A 241 15.62 -15.63 -36.22
C VAL A 241 14.14 -15.36 -36.42
N ASN A 242 13.68 -14.18 -35.96
CA ASN A 242 12.27 -13.76 -35.99
C ASN A 242 11.33 -14.80 -35.35
N GLY A 243 11.72 -15.40 -34.21
CA GLY A 243 10.92 -16.33 -33.45
C GLY A 243 10.85 -17.76 -34.04
N LYS A 244 11.73 -18.06 -35.00
CA LYS A 244 11.79 -19.38 -35.68
C LYS A 244 13.17 -19.96 -35.61
#